data_20d05298fad1d18ed9313e782d91b015
#
_entry.id   20d05298fad1d18ed9313e782d91b015
#
_cell.length_a   1.000
_cell.length_b   1.000
_cell.length_c   1.000
_cell.angle_alpha   90.00
_cell.angle_beta   90.00
_cell.angle_gamma   90.00
#
_symmetry.space_group_name_H-M   'P 1'
#
loop_
_entity.id
_entity.type
_entity.pdbx_description
1 polymer ?
#
loop_
_entity_poly.entity_id
_entity_poly.type
_entity_poly.pdbx_seq_one_letter_code
_entity_poly.pdbx_strand_id
1 'polypeptide(L)'
;KTRASCLGLTKINNQGKVIRFFEKPSENELNQMQCKSSILGLSKEQAIKKPYMASMGIYVFNKKVLTQLLENNPEQTDFGKEVIPNAAVQYNLQAYLFDGYWEDIGTVQAFYEANLALNHQPNPAFSFYNEQSPIYTHARYLPPTKVFDSHITKSMISEGCIIKKCRIHNSILGIRSRIEMNCHIEDTMIMGADFYESSTVNSSYSSPKEIPIGIGKNSLIKHAIIDKNARIGENVIILNKNDIQESSREDEGFYICDGIVVIIKNAVIQSGTVI
;
A
#
# COMPACT_ATOMS: atom_id res chain seq x y z
N LYS A 1 11.54 -5.33 16.92
CA LYS A 1 12.70 -6.03 16.32
C LYS A 1 12.36 -6.61 14.94
N THR A 2 11.26 -7.29 14.77
CA THR A 2 10.83 -7.94 13.51
C THR A 2 10.73 -6.97 12.33
N ARG A 3 10.19 -5.77 12.48
CA ARG A 3 10.13 -4.77 11.39
C ARG A 3 11.51 -4.21 11.00
N ALA A 4 12.47 -4.13 11.92
CA ALA A 4 13.79 -3.53 11.65
C ALA A 4 14.64 -4.36 10.67
N SER A 5 14.49 -5.68 10.65
CA SER A 5 15.19 -6.57 9.70
C SER A 5 14.69 -6.45 8.25
N CYS A 6 13.52 -5.84 8.03
CA CYS A 6 12.96 -5.64 6.69
C CYS A 6 13.32 -4.28 6.08
N LEU A 7 13.99 -3.40 6.84
CA LEU A 7 14.31 -2.02 6.47
C LEU A 7 15.81 -1.82 6.31
N GLY A 8 16.19 -0.83 5.53
CA GLY A 8 17.54 -0.27 5.60
C GLY A 8 17.76 0.43 6.95
N LEU A 9 18.85 0.12 7.64
CA LEU A 9 19.19 0.75 8.91
C LEU A 9 20.43 1.63 8.77
N THR A 10 20.38 2.76 9.46
CA THR A 10 21.45 3.77 9.44
C THR A 10 22.01 3.98 10.82
N LYS A 11 23.34 4.10 10.95
CA LYS A 11 24.03 4.52 12.16
C LYS A 11 24.77 5.82 11.91
N ILE A 12 24.57 6.80 12.79
CA ILE A 12 25.21 8.11 12.69
C ILE A 12 26.13 8.39 13.86
N ASN A 13 27.06 9.33 13.67
CA ASN A 13 27.86 9.91 14.74
C ASN A 13 27.14 11.14 15.37
N ASN A 14 27.78 11.77 16.34
CA ASN A 14 27.23 12.95 17.05
C ASN A 14 27.04 14.17 16.14
N GLN A 15 27.63 14.20 14.95
CA GLN A 15 27.51 15.28 13.96
C GLN A 15 26.45 14.94 12.90
N GLY A 16 25.75 13.81 13.02
CA GLY A 16 24.74 13.35 12.06
C GLY A 16 25.33 12.71 10.80
N LYS A 17 26.68 12.52 10.73
CA LYS A 17 27.28 11.81 9.60
C LYS A 17 26.98 10.33 9.69
N VAL A 18 26.54 9.73 8.57
CA VAL A 18 26.33 8.28 8.46
C VAL A 18 27.70 7.57 8.52
N ILE A 19 27.83 6.67 9.50
CA ILE A 19 29.04 5.87 9.72
C ILE A 19 28.84 4.40 9.34
N ARG A 20 27.59 3.94 9.28
CA ARG A 20 27.21 2.60 8.78
C ARG A 20 25.83 2.63 8.19
N PHE A 21 25.63 1.81 7.17
CA PHE A 21 24.34 1.54 6.56
C PHE A 21 24.26 0.05 6.25
N PHE A 22 23.13 -0.59 6.60
CA PHE A 22 22.82 -1.97 6.24
C PHE A 22 21.42 -2.06 5.68
N GLU A 23 21.27 -2.63 4.51
CA GLU A 23 19.97 -2.94 3.92
C GLU A 23 19.52 -4.33 4.37
N LYS A 24 18.35 -4.39 5.01
CA LYS A 24 17.76 -5.63 5.53
C LYS A 24 18.76 -6.46 6.36
N PRO A 25 19.25 -5.92 7.47
CA PRO A 25 20.34 -6.51 8.24
C PRO A 25 19.96 -7.86 8.88
N SER A 26 20.93 -8.77 8.93
CA SER A 26 20.86 -10.00 9.71
C SER A 26 20.80 -9.72 11.23
N GLU A 27 20.43 -10.70 12.04
CA GLU A 27 20.37 -10.53 13.52
C GLU A 27 21.68 -10.04 14.13
N ASN A 28 22.82 -10.52 13.62
CA ASN A 28 24.14 -10.10 14.10
C ASN A 28 24.42 -8.63 13.75
N GLU A 29 24.00 -8.18 12.59
CA GLU A 29 24.12 -6.78 12.16
C GLU A 29 23.18 -5.85 12.90
N LEU A 30 21.97 -6.30 13.23
CA LEU A 30 21.00 -5.55 14.03
C LEU A 30 21.61 -5.07 15.37
N ASN A 31 22.33 -5.95 16.06
CA ASN A 31 22.95 -5.58 17.34
C ASN A 31 23.99 -4.45 17.19
N GLN A 32 24.66 -4.35 16.05
CA GLN A 32 25.62 -3.31 15.75
C GLN A 32 24.97 -1.97 15.37
N MET A 33 23.70 -2.01 14.93
CA MET A 33 22.95 -0.84 14.45
C MET A 33 22.15 -0.10 15.52
N GLN A 34 22.18 -0.57 16.76
CA GLN A 34 21.53 0.16 17.86
C GLN A 34 22.12 1.57 17.99
N CYS A 35 21.24 2.57 18.01
CA CYS A 35 21.60 3.97 18.16
C CYS A 35 21.70 4.36 19.63
N LYS A 36 22.67 5.24 19.97
CA LYS A 36 22.74 5.84 21.29
C LYS A 36 21.64 6.90 21.44
N SER A 37 20.87 6.83 22.50
CA SER A 37 19.76 7.75 22.80
C SER A 37 20.15 9.24 22.77
N SER A 38 21.38 9.54 23.19
CA SER A 38 21.89 10.91 23.25
C SER A 38 22.00 11.60 21.89
N ILE A 39 22.16 10.83 20.79
CA ILE A 39 22.32 11.39 19.43
C ILE A 39 20.98 11.84 18.85
N LEU A 40 19.90 11.19 19.27
CA LEU A 40 18.55 11.43 18.73
C LEU A 40 17.70 12.35 19.62
N GLY A 41 18.24 12.87 20.74
CA GLY A 41 17.48 13.67 21.70
C GLY A 41 16.37 12.90 22.42
N LEU A 42 16.38 11.58 22.34
CA LEU A 42 15.36 10.70 22.94
C LEU A 42 15.63 10.48 24.42
N SER A 43 14.58 10.33 25.23
CA SER A 43 14.70 9.84 26.59
C SER A 43 15.22 8.40 26.60
N LYS A 44 15.77 7.95 27.73
CA LYS A 44 16.24 6.55 27.88
C LYS A 44 15.14 5.53 27.59
N GLU A 45 13.90 5.82 28.02
CA GLU A 45 12.74 4.96 27.80
C GLU A 45 12.33 4.90 26.32
N GLN A 46 12.36 6.05 25.64
CA GLN A 46 12.08 6.12 24.19
C GLN A 46 13.15 5.40 23.37
N ALA A 47 14.42 5.52 23.75
CA ALA A 47 15.51 4.85 23.07
C ALA A 47 15.46 3.31 23.21
N ILE A 48 15.00 2.80 24.35
CA ILE A 48 14.77 1.35 24.54
C ILE A 48 13.64 0.85 23.61
N LYS A 49 12.59 1.66 23.44
CA LYS A 49 11.45 1.31 22.56
C LYS A 49 11.79 1.46 21.08
N LYS A 50 12.63 2.44 20.72
CA LYS A 50 13.03 2.78 19.34
C LYS A 50 14.56 2.71 19.17
N PRO A 51 15.17 1.52 19.25
CA PRO A 51 16.63 1.39 19.26
C PRO A 51 17.30 1.55 17.89
N TYR A 52 16.53 1.56 16.80
CA TYR A 52 17.05 1.61 15.44
C TYR A 52 16.60 2.86 14.71
N MET A 53 17.47 3.35 13.82
CA MET A 53 17.16 4.42 12.87
C MET A 53 17.00 3.81 11.49
N ALA A 54 15.78 3.84 10.95
CA ALA A 54 15.46 3.32 9.64
C ALA A 54 15.73 4.35 8.55
N SER A 55 16.21 3.88 7.40
CA SER A 55 16.25 4.66 6.18
C SER A 55 14.84 4.76 5.59
N MET A 56 14.46 5.94 5.15
CA MET A 56 13.20 6.15 4.43
C MET A 56 13.31 5.81 2.92
N GLY A 57 14.51 5.41 2.43
CA GLY A 57 14.75 5.20 1.02
C GLY A 57 14.77 6.49 0.18
N ILE A 58 14.91 7.64 0.82
CA ILE A 58 14.91 8.96 0.17
C ILE A 58 16.31 9.57 0.30
N TYR A 59 16.92 9.88 -0.84
CA TYR A 59 18.29 10.36 -0.92
C TYR A 59 18.37 11.63 -1.76
N VAL A 60 19.19 12.57 -1.32
CA VAL A 60 19.51 13.80 -2.06
C VAL A 60 21.01 13.81 -2.36
N PHE A 61 21.36 13.86 -3.62
CA PHE A 61 22.73 13.84 -4.08
C PHE A 61 23.15 15.16 -4.76
N ASN A 62 24.42 15.51 -4.59
CA ASN A 62 25.05 16.38 -5.57
C ASN A 62 25.16 15.61 -6.90
N LYS A 63 24.70 16.23 -7.99
CA LYS A 63 24.68 15.59 -9.33
C LYS A 63 26.03 14.98 -9.72
N LYS A 64 27.12 15.74 -9.54
CA LYS A 64 28.47 15.29 -9.90
C LYS A 64 28.87 14.03 -9.09
N VAL A 65 28.56 14.02 -7.80
CA VAL A 65 28.85 12.89 -6.93
C VAL A 65 28.07 11.65 -7.35
N LEU A 66 26.77 11.79 -7.61
CA LEU A 66 25.94 10.68 -8.08
C LEU A 66 26.47 10.11 -9.40
N THR A 67 26.75 10.98 -10.38
CA THR A 67 27.28 10.54 -11.67
C THR A 67 28.59 9.78 -11.50
N GLN A 68 29.53 10.31 -10.71
CA GLN A 68 30.82 9.65 -10.44
C GLN A 68 30.65 8.30 -9.73
N LEU A 69 29.74 8.21 -8.75
CA LEU A 69 29.47 6.94 -8.06
C LEU A 69 28.99 5.86 -9.01
N LEU A 70 28.06 6.19 -9.92
CA LEU A 70 27.48 5.22 -10.85
C LEU A 70 28.45 4.88 -11.99
N GLU A 71 29.20 5.84 -12.53
CA GLU A 71 30.18 5.63 -13.60
C GLU A 71 31.39 4.81 -13.12
N ASN A 72 31.86 5.05 -11.89
CA ASN A 72 33.01 4.34 -11.33
C ASN A 72 32.66 2.93 -10.84
N ASN A 73 31.37 2.62 -10.66
CA ASN A 73 30.90 1.33 -10.15
C ASN A 73 29.67 0.85 -10.95
N PRO A 74 29.83 0.60 -12.26
CA PRO A 74 28.71 0.25 -13.14
C PRO A 74 28.04 -1.08 -12.80
N GLU A 75 28.70 -1.93 -12.02
CA GLU A 75 28.19 -3.19 -11.51
C GLU A 75 27.20 -3.02 -10.34
N GLN A 76 27.20 -1.85 -9.68
CA GLN A 76 26.31 -1.59 -8.56
C GLN A 76 24.91 -1.22 -9.05
N THR A 77 23.93 -2.05 -8.74
CA THR A 77 22.54 -1.91 -9.20
C THR A 77 21.54 -1.59 -8.08
N ASP A 78 21.94 -1.77 -6.83
CA ASP A 78 21.09 -1.55 -5.65
C ASP A 78 21.62 -0.38 -4.79
N PHE A 79 20.79 0.66 -4.64
CA PHE A 79 21.15 1.83 -3.84
C PHE A 79 21.38 1.48 -2.37
N GLY A 80 20.53 0.66 -1.78
CA GLY A 80 20.59 0.32 -0.35
C GLY A 80 21.75 -0.62 -0.01
N LYS A 81 21.96 -1.63 -0.84
CA LYS A 81 22.99 -2.66 -0.57
C LYS A 81 24.38 -2.25 -1.00
N GLU A 82 24.50 -1.44 -2.04
CA GLU A 82 25.78 -1.21 -2.72
C GLU A 82 26.16 0.27 -2.77
N VAL A 83 25.33 1.13 -3.39
CA VAL A 83 25.69 2.53 -3.67
C VAL A 83 25.81 3.36 -2.39
N ILE A 84 24.85 3.27 -1.47
CA ILE A 84 24.87 4.06 -0.22
C ILE A 84 25.96 3.61 0.74
N PRO A 85 26.19 2.30 0.99
CA PRO A 85 27.34 1.86 1.78
C PRO A 85 28.68 2.32 1.21
N ASN A 86 28.86 2.23 -0.12
CA ASN A 86 30.05 2.72 -0.81
C ASN A 86 30.21 4.23 -0.66
N ALA A 87 29.14 5.00 -0.89
CA ALA A 87 29.13 6.44 -0.73
C ALA A 87 29.48 6.88 0.71
N ALA A 88 29.03 6.14 1.72
CA ALA A 88 29.28 6.44 3.13
C ALA A 88 30.78 6.36 3.50
N VAL A 89 31.55 5.53 2.78
CA VAL A 89 33.01 5.43 2.95
C VAL A 89 33.73 6.55 2.23
N GLN A 90 33.31 6.89 1.00
CA GLN A 90 34.05 7.79 0.10
C GLN A 90 33.67 9.28 0.29
N TYR A 91 32.44 9.55 0.69
CA TYR A 91 31.88 10.91 0.75
C TYR A 91 31.31 11.26 2.13
N ASN A 92 30.97 12.52 2.30
CA ASN A 92 30.26 12.97 3.49
C ASN A 92 28.75 12.72 3.34
N LEU A 93 28.29 11.58 3.82
CA LEU A 93 26.87 11.23 3.84
C LEU A 93 26.23 11.74 5.14
N GLN A 94 25.37 12.73 5.02
CA GLN A 94 24.67 13.37 6.15
C GLN A 94 23.26 12.85 6.29
N ALA A 95 22.88 12.42 7.49
CA ALA A 95 21.50 12.02 7.76
C ALA A 95 20.64 13.27 8.05
N TYR A 96 19.42 13.27 7.48
CA TYR A 96 18.34 14.15 7.85
C TYR A 96 17.35 13.36 8.71
N LEU A 97 17.16 13.78 9.96
CA LEU A 97 16.24 13.12 10.89
C LEU A 97 14.82 13.63 10.63
N PHE A 98 13.97 12.75 10.16
CA PHE A 98 12.56 13.03 9.93
C PHE A 98 11.73 12.52 11.12
N ASP A 99 10.87 13.37 11.67
CA ASP A 99 9.99 13.07 12.82
C ASP A 99 8.50 13.19 12.43
N GLY A 100 8.17 12.99 11.15
CA GLY A 100 6.80 12.97 10.66
C GLY A 100 6.28 11.54 10.47
N TYR A 101 5.06 11.45 9.95
CA TYR A 101 4.50 10.17 9.54
C TYR A 101 5.24 9.62 8.32
N TRP A 102 5.69 8.40 8.44
CA TRP A 102 6.29 7.62 7.36
C TRP A 102 5.93 6.15 7.56
N GLU A 103 5.58 5.46 6.50
CA GLU A 103 5.28 4.03 6.50
C GLU A 103 5.94 3.36 5.30
N ASP A 104 6.59 2.23 5.54
CA ASP A 104 7.05 1.34 4.48
C ASP A 104 5.90 0.44 4.04
N ILE A 105 5.59 0.50 2.74
CA ILE A 105 4.51 -0.28 2.10
C ILE A 105 5.07 -1.38 1.19
N GLY A 106 6.26 -1.89 1.48
CA GLY A 106 6.96 -2.90 0.68
C GLY A 106 6.39 -4.32 0.79
N THR A 107 5.37 -4.58 1.62
CA THR A 107 4.65 -5.85 1.71
C THR A 107 3.16 -5.67 1.49
N VAL A 108 2.45 -6.75 1.13
CA VAL A 108 0.98 -6.71 0.95
C VAL A 108 0.29 -6.28 2.23
N GLN A 109 0.71 -6.84 3.37
CA GLN A 109 0.17 -6.48 4.68
C GLN A 109 0.40 -4.99 5.00
N ALA A 110 1.62 -4.48 4.85
CA ALA A 110 1.93 -3.08 5.14
C ALA A 110 1.15 -2.12 4.23
N PHE A 111 1.03 -2.45 2.94
CA PHE A 111 0.23 -1.70 1.98
C PHE A 111 -1.26 -1.67 2.38
N TYR A 112 -1.83 -2.81 2.73
CA TYR A 112 -3.21 -2.95 3.17
C TYR A 112 -3.48 -2.16 4.47
N GLU A 113 -2.66 -2.36 5.50
CA GLU A 113 -2.79 -1.68 6.79
C GLU A 113 -2.63 -0.16 6.68
N ALA A 114 -1.63 0.32 5.92
CA ALA A 114 -1.41 1.74 5.71
C ALA A 114 -2.59 2.43 5.01
N ASN A 115 -3.22 1.75 4.05
CA ASN A 115 -4.42 2.28 3.40
C ASN A 115 -5.60 2.31 4.39
N LEU A 116 -5.92 1.24 5.07
CA LEU A 116 -7.04 1.21 6.01
C LEU A 116 -6.85 2.17 7.21
N ALA A 117 -5.61 2.45 7.60
CA ALA A 117 -5.30 3.42 8.64
C ALA A 117 -5.81 4.85 8.32
N LEU A 118 -6.04 5.17 7.05
CA LEU A 118 -6.64 6.45 6.63
C LEU A 118 -8.10 6.61 7.10
N ASN A 119 -8.78 5.51 7.41
CA ASN A 119 -10.15 5.51 7.94
C ASN A 119 -10.23 5.77 9.45
N HIS A 120 -9.09 5.86 10.16
CA HIS A 120 -9.07 6.04 11.61
C HIS A 120 -9.65 7.41 11.99
N GLN A 121 -10.46 7.43 13.05
CA GLN A 121 -11.07 8.63 13.61
C GLN A 121 -10.62 8.82 15.07
N PRO A 122 -10.53 10.06 15.59
CA PRO A 122 -10.83 11.32 14.90
C PRO A 122 -9.69 11.85 14.02
N ASN A 123 -8.45 11.37 14.21
CA ASN A 123 -7.28 11.89 13.55
C ASN A 123 -6.48 10.75 12.91
N PRO A 124 -6.57 10.54 11.60
CA PRO A 124 -5.66 9.66 10.90
C PRO A 124 -4.22 10.18 11.01
N ALA A 125 -3.25 9.28 10.99
CA ALA A 125 -1.84 9.66 11.05
C ALA A 125 -1.37 10.48 9.84
N PHE A 126 -2.11 10.42 8.74
CA PHE A 126 -1.88 11.14 7.50
C PHE A 126 -3.18 11.81 7.00
N SER A 127 -3.07 13.04 6.46
CA SER A 127 -4.18 13.75 5.81
C SER A 127 -3.84 14.08 4.36
N PHE A 128 -4.80 13.87 3.46
CA PHE A 128 -4.68 14.31 2.06
C PHE A 128 -4.82 15.81 1.90
N TYR A 129 -5.39 16.52 2.88
CA TYR A 129 -5.53 17.96 2.86
C TYR A 129 -4.43 18.63 3.68
N ASN A 130 -3.52 19.31 2.98
CA ASN A 130 -2.50 20.16 3.58
C ASN A 130 -2.24 21.34 2.64
N GLU A 131 -2.70 22.53 3.02
CA GLU A 131 -2.54 23.77 2.23
C GLU A 131 -1.07 24.16 2.01
N GLN A 132 -0.21 23.90 2.98
CA GLN A 132 1.21 24.25 2.91
C GLN A 132 2.04 23.27 2.08
N SER A 133 1.52 22.05 1.87
CA SER A 133 2.18 21.00 1.09
C SER A 133 1.15 20.20 0.31
N PRO A 134 0.55 20.80 -0.73
CA PRO A 134 -0.52 20.17 -1.50
C PRO A 134 -0.02 18.96 -2.28
N ILE A 135 -0.85 17.92 -2.31
CA ILE A 135 -0.60 16.72 -3.13
C ILE A 135 -1.14 16.98 -4.53
N TYR A 136 -0.26 17.04 -5.51
CA TYR A 136 -0.63 17.22 -6.90
C TYR A 136 -0.97 15.87 -7.53
N THR A 137 -2.22 15.74 -8.01
CA THR A 137 -2.68 14.55 -8.71
C THR A 137 -3.10 14.91 -10.13
N HIS A 138 -3.10 13.90 -11.02
CA HIS A 138 -3.60 14.10 -12.37
C HIS A 138 -5.12 14.33 -12.37
N ALA A 139 -5.58 15.39 -13.02
CA ALA A 139 -7.01 15.69 -13.14
C ALA A 139 -7.73 14.60 -13.96
N ARG A 140 -8.81 14.04 -13.41
CA ARG A 140 -9.56 12.93 -14.03
C ARG A 140 -10.95 13.30 -14.51
N TYR A 141 -11.46 14.46 -14.11
CA TYR A 141 -12.78 14.99 -14.51
C TYR A 141 -13.94 13.98 -14.30
N LEU A 142 -13.95 13.33 -13.14
CA LEU A 142 -14.94 12.33 -12.81
C LEU A 142 -16.22 12.95 -12.27
N PRO A 143 -17.40 12.32 -12.49
CA PRO A 143 -18.63 12.75 -11.87
C PRO A 143 -18.60 12.47 -10.35
N PRO A 144 -19.43 13.14 -9.56
CA PRO A 144 -19.62 12.80 -8.16
C PRO A 144 -20.04 11.34 -7.97
N THR A 145 -19.62 10.75 -6.86
CA THR A 145 -20.06 9.40 -6.45
C THR A 145 -21.56 9.37 -6.18
N LYS A 146 -22.23 8.31 -6.66
CA LYS A 146 -23.65 8.05 -6.45
C LYS A 146 -23.86 6.93 -5.45
N VAL A 147 -24.56 7.22 -4.37
CA VAL A 147 -24.90 6.24 -3.31
C VAL A 147 -26.41 6.12 -3.22
N PHE A 148 -26.93 4.90 -3.37
CA PHE A 148 -28.35 4.59 -3.30
C PHE A 148 -28.63 3.61 -2.15
N ASP A 149 -29.47 3.99 -1.19
CA ASP A 149 -30.00 3.14 -0.11
C ASP A 149 -28.93 2.29 0.61
N SER A 150 -27.75 2.85 0.87
CA SER A 150 -26.61 2.11 1.41
C SER A 150 -26.23 2.58 2.81
N HIS A 151 -25.72 1.66 3.64
CA HIS A 151 -25.20 1.94 4.97
C HIS A 151 -23.66 1.89 4.93
N ILE A 152 -23.00 3.04 5.10
CA ILE A 152 -21.55 3.18 4.98
C ILE A 152 -21.00 3.80 6.27
N THR A 153 -20.00 3.14 6.86
CA THR A 153 -19.35 3.58 8.10
C THR A 153 -17.83 3.43 8.01
N LYS A 154 -17.10 4.38 8.60
CA LYS A 154 -15.62 4.38 8.68
C LYS A 154 -14.94 4.08 7.33
N SER A 155 -15.43 4.64 6.24
CA SER A 155 -14.96 4.30 4.91
C SER A 155 -14.66 5.53 4.09
N MET A 156 -13.69 5.41 3.18
CA MET A 156 -13.36 6.45 2.20
C MET A 156 -13.84 6.01 0.81
N ILE A 157 -14.46 6.93 0.09
CA ILE A 157 -15.00 6.67 -1.25
C ILE A 157 -14.49 7.75 -2.19
N SER A 158 -13.80 7.32 -3.23
CA SER A 158 -13.29 8.21 -4.27
C SER A 158 -14.39 8.61 -5.26
N GLU A 159 -14.05 9.51 -6.18
CA GLU A 159 -14.96 10.05 -7.18
C GLU A 159 -15.40 9.01 -8.23
N GLY A 160 -16.58 9.24 -8.78
CA GLY A 160 -17.10 8.46 -9.91
C GLY A 160 -17.63 7.08 -9.56
N CYS A 161 -17.80 6.76 -8.27
CA CYS A 161 -18.34 5.47 -7.83
C CYS A 161 -19.86 5.38 -7.98
N ILE A 162 -20.39 4.16 -8.07
CA ILE A 162 -21.81 3.84 -8.06
C ILE A 162 -22.03 2.70 -7.06
N ILE A 163 -22.77 2.97 -5.99
CA ILE A 163 -23.01 2.06 -4.88
C ILE A 163 -24.52 1.92 -4.67
N LYS A 164 -25.05 0.68 -4.65
CA LYS A 164 -26.46 0.41 -4.58
C LYS A 164 -26.82 -0.58 -3.48
N LYS A 165 -27.62 -0.18 -2.51
CA LYS A 165 -28.20 -1.02 -1.45
C LYS A 165 -27.17 -1.93 -0.75
N CYS A 166 -26.03 -1.38 -0.35
CA CYS A 166 -24.88 -2.10 0.23
C CYS A 166 -24.66 -1.76 1.69
N ARG A 167 -23.95 -2.63 2.39
CA ARG A 167 -23.31 -2.36 3.68
C ARG A 167 -21.79 -2.32 3.49
N ILE A 168 -21.18 -1.20 3.87
CA ILE A 168 -19.73 -1.00 3.72
C ILE A 168 -19.18 -0.51 5.05
N HIS A 169 -18.19 -1.21 5.58
CA HIS A 169 -17.55 -0.85 6.84
C HIS A 169 -16.01 -0.91 6.69
N ASN A 170 -15.32 0.09 7.29
CA ASN A 170 -13.86 0.18 7.37
C ASN A 170 -13.15 -0.17 6.04
N SER A 171 -13.63 0.41 4.94
CA SER A 171 -13.17 0.05 3.59
C SER A 171 -12.81 1.28 2.77
N ILE A 172 -11.95 1.09 1.78
CA ILE A 172 -11.54 2.14 0.85
C ILE A 172 -11.98 1.76 -0.55
N LEU A 173 -12.71 2.66 -1.20
CA LEU A 173 -13.20 2.50 -2.55
C LEU A 173 -12.49 3.49 -3.48
N GLY A 174 -11.68 2.97 -4.38
CA GLY A 174 -11.00 3.72 -5.41
C GLY A 174 -11.95 4.27 -6.48
N ILE A 175 -11.43 5.11 -7.34
CA ILE A 175 -12.21 5.79 -8.39
C ILE A 175 -12.98 4.81 -9.28
N ARG A 176 -14.18 5.22 -9.73
CA ARG A 176 -15.06 4.44 -10.62
C ARG A 176 -15.49 3.08 -10.08
N SER A 177 -15.38 2.82 -8.77
CA SER A 177 -15.86 1.56 -8.19
C SER A 177 -17.35 1.40 -8.41
N ARG A 178 -17.76 0.22 -8.88
CA ARG A 178 -19.16 -0.15 -9.06
C ARG A 178 -19.50 -1.30 -8.12
N ILE A 179 -20.49 -1.10 -7.27
CA ILE A 179 -20.94 -2.11 -6.30
C ILE A 179 -22.45 -2.27 -6.48
N GLU A 180 -22.85 -3.47 -6.89
CA GLU A 180 -24.25 -3.80 -7.13
C GLU A 180 -24.98 -4.17 -5.82
N MET A 181 -26.27 -4.41 -5.91
CA MET A 181 -27.17 -4.52 -4.75
C MET A 181 -26.83 -5.67 -3.80
N ASN A 182 -27.11 -5.46 -2.52
CA ASN A 182 -27.03 -6.41 -1.42
C ASN A 182 -25.60 -6.91 -1.13
N CYS A 183 -24.58 -6.15 -1.49
CA CYS A 183 -23.20 -6.48 -1.12
C CYS A 183 -22.90 -6.10 0.32
N HIS A 184 -22.06 -6.89 0.96
CA HIS A 184 -21.47 -6.60 2.26
C HIS A 184 -19.95 -6.57 2.12
N ILE A 185 -19.34 -5.41 2.40
CA ILE A 185 -17.92 -5.16 2.26
C ILE A 185 -17.37 -4.66 3.58
N GLU A 186 -16.35 -5.33 4.09
CA GLU A 186 -15.76 -5.02 5.39
C GLU A 186 -14.24 -5.18 5.32
N ASP A 187 -13.50 -4.27 5.96
CA ASP A 187 -12.05 -4.30 6.02
C ASP A 187 -11.41 -4.56 4.64
N THR A 188 -11.87 -3.85 3.62
CA THR A 188 -11.52 -4.16 2.24
C THR A 188 -11.02 -2.92 1.50
N MET A 189 -9.96 -3.09 0.74
CA MET A 189 -9.45 -2.09 -0.19
C MET A 189 -9.84 -2.44 -1.62
N ILE A 190 -10.60 -1.57 -2.28
CA ILE A 190 -11.01 -1.70 -3.69
C ILE A 190 -10.30 -0.60 -4.47
N MET A 191 -9.41 -0.95 -5.39
CA MET A 191 -8.61 0.02 -6.15
C MET A 191 -9.39 0.71 -7.29
N GLY A 192 -10.61 0.22 -7.58
CA GLY A 192 -11.51 0.83 -8.54
C GLY A 192 -11.26 0.43 -9.99
N ALA A 193 -11.51 1.34 -10.94
CA ALA A 193 -11.40 1.07 -12.36
C ALA A 193 -10.68 2.18 -13.12
N ASP A 194 -9.99 1.81 -14.19
CA ASP A 194 -9.29 2.77 -15.06
C ASP A 194 -10.27 3.45 -16.04
N PHE A 195 -11.42 2.85 -16.34
CA PHE A 195 -12.44 3.35 -17.26
C PHE A 195 -13.85 2.91 -16.85
N TYR A 196 -14.87 3.55 -17.44
CA TYR A 196 -16.25 3.06 -17.39
C TYR A 196 -16.53 2.16 -18.59
N GLU A 197 -17.20 1.05 -18.37
CA GLU A 197 -17.70 0.24 -19.48
C GLU A 197 -18.84 0.98 -20.18
N SER A 198 -18.75 1.09 -21.50
CA SER A 198 -19.81 1.71 -22.31
C SER A 198 -21.06 0.81 -22.32
N SER A 199 -22.20 1.41 -22.01
CA SER A 199 -23.50 0.75 -22.06
C SER A 199 -23.97 0.38 -23.48
N THR A 200 -23.17 0.70 -24.49
CA THR A 200 -23.50 0.50 -25.93
C THR A 200 -23.31 -0.94 -26.43
N VAL A 201 -22.80 -1.86 -25.62
CA VAL A 201 -22.71 -3.29 -26.00
C VAL A 201 -24.03 -4.04 -25.80
N ASN A 202 -25.14 -3.35 -25.54
CA ASN A 202 -26.48 -3.92 -25.47
C ASN A 202 -27.23 -3.88 -26.82
N SER A 203 -26.59 -4.31 -27.89
CA SER A 203 -27.33 -4.53 -29.13
C SER A 203 -26.90 -5.83 -29.81
N SER A 204 -27.77 -6.81 -29.67
CA SER A 204 -28.16 -7.80 -30.69
C SER A 204 -27.18 -8.88 -31.19
N TYR A 205 -26.11 -9.22 -30.42
CA TYR A 205 -25.48 -10.56 -30.65
C TYR A 205 -25.13 -11.16 -29.29
N SER A 206 -25.74 -12.27 -28.97
CA SER A 206 -25.63 -13.07 -27.76
C SER A 206 -24.24 -13.72 -27.61
N SER A 207 -23.26 -12.95 -27.16
CA SER A 207 -22.15 -13.54 -26.42
C SER A 207 -22.58 -13.76 -24.97
N PRO A 208 -22.10 -14.77 -24.25
CA PRO A 208 -22.37 -14.95 -22.83
C PRO A 208 -22.06 -13.65 -22.12
N LYS A 209 -23.00 -13.17 -21.27
CA LYS A 209 -22.87 -11.89 -20.56
C LYS A 209 -21.54 -11.87 -19.83
N GLU A 210 -20.58 -11.10 -20.34
CA GLU A 210 -19.36 -10.87 -19.61
C GLU A 210 -19.66 -10.26 -18.25
N ILE A 211 -19.01 -10.75 -17.20
CA ILE A 211 -19.13 -10.18 -15.86
C ILE A 211 -18.60 -8.74 -15.94
N PRO A 212 -19.38 -7.71 -15.57
CA PRO A 212 -18.95 -6.32 -15.65
C PRO A 212 -17.87 -6.00 -14.63
N ILE A 213 -17.08 -4.95 -14.88
CA ILE A 213 -16.10 -4.43 -13.91
C ILE A 213 -16.84 -3.99 -12.65
N GLY A 214 -16.32 -4.40 -11.49
CA GLY A 214 -16.86 -4.11 -10.17
C GLY A 214 -17.34 -5.34 -9.44
N ILE A 215 -18.25 -5.17 -8.49
CA ILE A 215 -18.74 -6.22 -7.60
C ILE A 215 -20.20 -6.51 -7.91
N GLY A 216 -20.48 -7.75 -8.29
CA GLY A 216 -21.80 -8.25 -8.58
C GLY A 216 -22.66 -8.43 -7.34
N LYS A 217 -23.98 -8.56 -7.55
CA LYS A 217 -25.00 -8.62 -6.50
C LYS A 217 -24.75 -9.70 -5.46
N ASN A 218 -25.23 -9.47 -4.24
CA ASN A 218 -25.27 -10.42 -3.14
C ASN A 218 -23.88 -10.95 -2.73
N SER A 219 -22.81 -10.22 -3.03
CA SER A 219 -21.45 -10.64 -2.70
C SER A 219 -21.05 -10.21 -1.29
N LEU A 220 -20.25 -11.06 -0.63
CA LEU A 220 -19.70 -10.84 0.70
C LEU A 220 -18.17 -10.82 0.60
N ILE A 221 -17.56 -9.68 0.94
CA ILE A 221 -16.12 -9.49 0.83
C ILE A 221 -15.59 -8.93 2.13
N LYS A 222 -14.63 -9.62 2.73
CA LYS A 222 -13.96 -9.18 3.95
C LYS A 222 -12.45 -9.44 3.86
N HIS A 223 -11.70 -8.54 4.47
CA HIS A 223 -10.25 -8.66 4.62
C HIS A 223 -9.54 -8.97 3.30
N ALA A 224 -9.77 -8.10 2.31
CA ALA A 224 -9.30 -8.31 0.94
C ALA A 224 -8.77 -7.03 0.27
N ILE A 225 -7.95 -7.23 -0.74
CA ILE A 225 -7.57 -6.22 -1.72
C ILE A 225 -8.18 -6.63 -3.07
N ILE A 226 -8.96 -5.72 -3.66
CA ILE A 226 -9.52 -5.89 -4.99
C ILE A 226 -8.80 -4.93 -5.93
N ASP A 227 -7.93 -5.46 -6.78
CA ASP A 227 -7.14 -4.63 -7.68
C ASP A 227 -7.98 -4.08 -8.84
N LYS A 228 -7.39 -3.20 -9.64
CA LYS A 228 -8.08 -2.43 -10.68
C LYS A 228 -8.72 -3.30 -11.75
N ASN A 229 -9.90 -2.86 -12.19
CA ASN A 229 -10.67 -3.48 -13.27
C ASN A 229 -11.09 -4.93 -12.97
N ALA A 230 -11.04 -5.37 -11.72
CA ALA A 230 -11.52 -6.71 -11.35
C ALA A 230 -13.01 -6.84 -11.63
N ARG A 231 -13.41 -8.03 -12.12
CA ARG A 231 -14.76 -8.42 -12.51
C ARG A 231 -15.24 -9.50 -11.55
N ILE A 232 -16.02 -9.13 -10.56
CA ILE A 232 -16.52 -10.04 -9.54
C ILE A 232 -17.99 -10.34 -9.82
N GLY A 233 -18.29 -11.60 -10.04
CA GLY A 233 -19.63 -12.08 -10.35
C GLY A 233 -20.63 -11.90 -9.21
N GLU A 234 -21.84 -12.41 -9.40
CA GLU A 234 -22.89 -12.38 -8.39
C GLU A 234 -22.72 -13.52 -7.36
N ASN A 235 -23.15 -13.32 -6.11
CA ASN A 235 -23.12 -14.32 -5.03
C ASN A 235 -21.70 -14.82 -4.72
N VAL A 236 -20.68 -13.97 -4.87
CA VAL A 236 -19.28 -14.30 -4.57
C VAL A 236 -19.00 -14.07 -3.09
N ILE A 237 -18.26 -15.00 -2.47
CA ILE A 237 -17.85 -14.91 -1.06
C ILE A 237 -16.32 -14.91 -1.01
N ILE A 238 -15.73 -13.82 -0.51
CA ILE A 238 -14.30 -13.65 -0.30
C ILE A 238 -14.07 -13.39 1.20
N LEU A 239 -13.63 -14.40 1.93
CA LEU A 239 -13.47 -14.34 3.38
C LEU A 239 -12.17 -14.99 3.86
N ASN A 240 -11.37 -15.60 2.99
CA ASN A 240 -10.30 -16.52 3.39
C ASN A 240 -10.77 -17.54 4.44
N LYS A 241 -11.83 -18.26 4.12
CA LYS A 241 -12.59 -19.11 5.04
C LYS A 241 -11.73 -20.16 5.78
N ASN A 242 -10.62 -20.55 5.17
CA ASN A 242 -9.73 -21.59 5.70
C ASN A 242 -8.50 -21.01 6.44
N ASP A 243 -8.46 -19.70 6.66
CA ASP A 243 -7.35 -18.97 7.32
C ASP A 243 -5.97 -19.29 6.70
N ILE A 244 -5.94 -19.34 5.38
CA ILE A 244 -4.73 -19.63 4.61
C ILE A 244 -3.84 -18.39 4.64
N GLN A 245 -2.57 -18.55 5.03
CA GLN A 245 -1.63 -17.43 5.10
C GLN A 245 -0.99 -17.11 3.75
N GLU A 246 -0.62 -18.14 2.99
CA GLU A 246 0.01 -18.01 1.67
C GLU A 246 -0.60 -18.97 0.66
N SER A 247 -0.99 -18.49 -0.50
CA SER A 247 -1.49 -19.31 -1.61
C SER A 247 -1.35 -18.57 -2.94
N SER A 248 -0.76 -19.24 -3.93
CA SER A 248 -0.61 -18.74 -5.30
C SER A 248 -1.68 -19.41 -6.18
N ARG A 249 -2.68 -18.62 -6.58
CA ARG A 249 -3.82 -19.06 -7.42
C ARG A 249 -4.12 -18.02 -8.51
N GLU A 250 -3.08 -17.48 -9.11
CA GLU A 250 -3.19 -16.43 -10.12
C GLU A 250 -3.95 -16.88 -11.35
N ASP A 251 -3.89 -18.16 -11.71
CA ASP A 251 -4.70 -18.75 -12.81
C ASP A 251 -6.21 -18.67 -12.54
N GLU A 252 -6.60 -18.58 -11.27
CA GLU A 252 -7.99 -18.38 -10.84
C GLU A 252 -8.32 -16.89 -10.59
N GLY A 253 -7.35 -16.00 -10.78
CA GLY A 253 -7.51 -14.56 -10.65
C GLY A 253 -7.24 -13.99 -9.26
N PHE A 254 -6.62 -14.75 -8.34
CA PHE A 254 -6.27 -14.27 -7.01
C PHE A 254 -5.04 -14.97 -6.42
N TYR A 255 -4.51 -14.40 -5.35
CA TYR A 255 -3.56 -15.04 -4.45
C TYR A 255 -3.89 -14.64 -3.00
N ILE A 256 -3.30 -15.33 -2.03
CA ILE A 256 -3.41 -14.99 -0.61
C ILE A 256 -1.99 -14.73 -0.10
N CYS A 257 -1.79 -13.63 0.60
CA CYS A 257 -0.53 -13.25 1.22
C CYS A 257 -0.80 -12.63 2.59
N ASP A 258 -0.11 -13.10 3.62
CA ASP A 258 -0.35 -12.70 5.01
C ASP A 258 -1.83 -12.84 5.45
N GLY A 259 -2.54 -13.84 4.94
CA GLY A 259 -3.96 -14.06 5.19
C GLY A 259 -4.91 -13.13 4.42
N ILE A 260 -4.40 -12.16 3.67
CA ILE A 260 -5.17 -11.21 2.88
C ILE A 260 -5.44 -11.80 1.49
N VAL A 261 -6.70 -11.86 1.09
CA VAL A 261 -7.07 -12.25 -0.28
C VAL A 261 -6.85 -11.08 -1.23
N VAL A 262 -6.03 -11.29 -2.26
CA VAL A 262 -5.75 -10.28 -3.28
C VAL A 262 -6.31 -10.75 -4.61
N ILE A 263 -7.37 -10.09 -5.09
CA ILE A 263 -7.89 -10.26 -6.44
C ILE A 263 -7.03 -9.43 -7.37
N ILE A 264 -6.42 -10.07 -8.37
CA ILE A 264 -5.45 -9.42 -9.25
C ILE A 264 -6.12 -8.52 -10.29
N LYS A 265 -5.35 -7.59 -10.82
CA LYS A 265 -5.82 -6.64 -11.85
C LYS A 265 -6.41 -7.37 -13.06
N ASN A 266 -7.58 -6.90 -13.53
CA ASN A 266 -8.36 -7.46 -14.65
C ASN A 266 -8.87 -8.90 -14.43
N ALA A 267 -8.74 -9.46 -13.24
CA ALA A 267 -9.24 -10.81 -12.96
C ALA A 267 -10.76 -10.91 -13.11
N VAL A 268 -11.21 -12.09 -13.47
CA VAL A 268 -12.64 -12.45 -13.58
C VAL A 268 -12.95 -13.55 -12.57
N ILE A 269 -13.66 -13.19 -11.52
CA ILE A 269 -14.13 -14.14 -10.50
C ILE A 269 -15.57 -14.53 -10.84
N GLN A 270 -15.77 -15.81 -11.10
CA GLN A 270 -17.06 -16.34 -11.54
C GLN A 270 -18.14 -16.22 -10.44
N SER A 271 -19.40 -16.08 -10.86
CA SER A 271 -20.53 -16.05 -9.93
C SER A 271 -20.58 -17.31 -9.06
N GLY A 272 -20.84 -17.13 -7.76
CA GLY A 272 -20.91 -18.22 -6.77
C GLY A 272 -19.55 -18.72 -6.26
N THR A 273 -18.44 -18.12 -6.67
CA THR A 273 -17.09 -18.48 -6.16
C THR A 273 -16.99 -18.21 -4.66
N VAL A 274 -16.33 -19.13 -3.94
CA VAL A 274 -16.02 -19.00 -2.50
C VAL A 274 -14.51 -19.15 -2.31
N ILE A 275 -13.91 -18.12 -1.67
CA ILE A 275 -12.48 -18.03 -1.36
C ILE A 275 -12.30 -17.88 0.15
#